data_192d9cafd196815e22adb3ab8d933b26
#
_entry.id   192d9cafd196815e22adb3ab8d933b26
#
_cell.length_a   1.000
_cell.length_b   1.000
_cell.length_c   1.000
_cell.angle_alpha   90.00
_cell.angle_beta   90.00
_cell.angle_gamma   90.00
#
_symmetry.space_group_name_H-M   'P 1'
#
loop_
_entity.id
_entity.type
_entity.pdbx_description
1 polymer ?
#
loop_
_entity_poly.entity_id
_entity_poly.type
_entity_poly.pdbx_seq_one_letter_code
_entity_poly.pdbx_strand_id
1 'polypeptide(L)'
;MGMQSRSKHVLTIIAIILLVVACTTSQTEDSGSGRVDNMPHASAAPSQFIPEPDMEFHGEKTIAPRSPRAMDQPSIAIDRLIVQNVWMTLITESVTDTIDNISSMATEMQGFVISSHIGGEEGKEYGSVSFRVPAKKTDEARSNLRNMAIRVTDESSQSQDVTEEYVDLQGQLENLIHTEEQYRLLFEKAESVEDMLKIQNELSIVQGQIEQVMGRVQYLERTSAMSLISVTIRDATSEEPIVAPGWSFQETLKDAFRSIARFGQLVAGSLIWIVIYSPVWASLLALSYLCVKWIIRRTN
;
A
#
# COMPACT_ATOMS: atom_id res chain seq x y z
N MET A 1 15.17 -76.20 -18.85
CA MET A 1 14.48 -74.97 -19.36
C MET A 1 13.70 -74.21 -18.24
N GLY A 2 14.07 -74.33 -16.97
CA GLY A 2 13.31 -73.78 -15.83
C GLY A 2 13.99 -72.65 -15.05
N MET A 3 15.23 -72.27 -15.34
CA MET A 3 16.02 -71.33 -14.52
C MET A 3 15.95 -69.88 -14.98
N GLN A 4 15.56 -69.63 -16.23
CA GLN A 4 15.45 -68.27 -16.80
C GLN A 4 14.13 -67.56 -16.47
N SER A 5 13.07 -68.31 -16.11
CA SER A 5 11.77 -67.71 -15.74
C SER A 5 11.76 -67.11 -14.35
N ARG A 6 12.51 -67.68 -13.41
CA ARG A 6 12.57 -67.23 -11.99
C ARG A 6 13.34 -65.92 -11.79
N SER A 7 14.36 -65.65 -12.60
CA SER A 7 15.12 -64.40 -12.58
C SER A 7 14.24 -63.20 -13.03
N LYS A 8 13.34 -63.39 -13.98
CA LYS A 8 12.47 -62.31 -14.48
C LYS A 8 11.43 -61.90 -13.45
N HIS A 9 10.90 -62.82 -12.63
CA HIS A 9 9.92 -62.47 -11.58
C HIS A 9 10.57 -61.78 -10.38
N VAL A 10 11.79 -62.10 -10.02
CA VAL A 10 12.53 -61.41 -8.97
C VAL A 10 12.90 -60.02 -9.43
N LEU A 11 13.29 -59.82 -10.69
CA LEU A 11 13.59 -58.49 -11.24
C LEU A 11 12.35 -57.58 -11.33
N THR A 12 11.19 -58.15 -11.67
CA THR A 12 9.92 -57.39 -11.71
C THR A 12 9.45 -56.97 -10.31
N ILE A 13 9.61 -57.80 -9.32
CA ILE A 13 9.27 -57.47 -7.92
C ILE A 13 10.19 -56.37 -7.39
N ILE A 14 11.50 -56.40 -7.65
CA ILE A 14 12.43 -55.34 -7.29
C ILE A 14 12.11 -54.03 -8.02
N ALA A 15 11.75 -54.11 -9.29
CA ALA A 15 11.34 -52.92 -10.07
C ALA A 15 10.03 -52.26 -9.54
N ILE A 16 9.08 -53.08 -9.07
CA ILE A 16 7.83 -52.57 -8.48
C ILE A 16 8.09 -51.92 -7.11
N ILE A 17 8.98 -52.47 -6.29
CA ILE A 17 9.37 -51.91 -5.00
C ILE A 17 10.11 -50.58 -5.21
N LEU A 18 10.98 -50.46 -6.18
CA LEU A 18 11.65 -49.21 -6.57
C LEU A 18 10.71 -48.15 -7.09
N LEU A 19 9.65 -48.55 -7.83
CA LEU A 19 8.65 -47.62 -8.39
C LEU A 19 7.76 -47.03 -7.27
N VAL A 20 7.44 -47.79 -6.23
CA VAL A 20 6.66 -47.32 -5.08
C VAL A 20 7.42 -46.30 -4.23
N VAL A 21 8.76 -46.45 -4.11
CA VAL A 21 9.59 -45.48 -3.38
C VAL A 21 9.80 -44.18 -4.14
N ALA A 22 9.70 -44.18 -5.46
CA ALA A 22 9.86 -42.97 -6.28
C ALA A 22 8.62 -42.07 -6.29
N CYS A 23 7.44 -42.57 -5.90
CA CYS A 23 6.19 -41.77 -5.91
C CYS A 23 5.95 -40.91 -4.65
N THR A 24 6.84 -40.91 -3.65
CA THR A 24 6.62 -40.13 -2.42
C THR A 24 7.41 -38.83 -2.32
N THR A 25 8.06 -38.38 -3.39
CA THR A 25 8.89 -37.15 -3.36
C THR A 25 8.50 -36.11 -4.42
N SER A 26 7.19 -35.86 -4.64
CA SER A 26 6.79 -34.73 -5.45
C SER A 26 5.47 -34.11 -4.94
N GLN A 27 5.58 -33.39 -3.84
CA GLN A 27 4.67 -32.27 -3.51
C GLN A 27 5.53 -31.05 -3.25
N THR A 28 5.88 -30.34 -4.32
CA THR A 28 6.23 -28.94 -4.28
C THR A 28 4.94 -28.18 -4.56
N GLU A 29 4.51 -27.41 -3.57
CA GLU A 29 3.43 -26.45 -3.71
C GLU A 29 3.81 -25.43 -4.78
N ASP A 30 3.10 -25.49 -5.91
CA ASP A 30 3.12 -24.48 -6.94
C ASP A 30 2.16 -23.36 -6.49
N SER A 31 2.72 -22.29 -5.95
CA SER A 31 1.99 -21.05 -5.68
C SER A 31 1.78 -20.34 -7.02
N GLY A 32 0.55 -20.40 -7.49
CA GLY A 32 0.09 -19.81 -8.73
C GLY A 32 0.40 -18.31 -8.84
N SER A 33 1.32 -17.99 -9.72
CA SER A 33 1.45 -16.62 -10.22
C SER A 33 0.34 -16.40 -11.25
N GLY A 34 -0.60 -15.51 -10.91
CA GLY A 34 -1.65 -15.05 -11.80
C GLY A 34 -1.06 -14.48 -13.09
N ARG A 35 -1.41 -15.14 -14.17
CA ARG A 35 -1.14 -14.73 -15.56
C ARG A 35 -2.00 -13.49 -15.82
N VAL A 36 -1.36 -12.34 -15.94
CA VAL A 36 -2.02 -11.12 -16.43
C VAL A 36 -2.14 -11.29 -17.94
N ASP A 37 -3.37 -11.41 -18.41
CA ASP A 37 -3.68 -11.47 -19.84
C ASP A 37 -3.22 -10.17 -20.51
N ASN A 38 -2.33 -10.32 -21.49
CA ASN A 38 -1.92 -9.31 -22.43
C ASN A 38 -3.14 -8.81 -23.22
N MET A 39 -3.62 -7.60 -22.93
CA MET A 39 -4.45 -6.86 -23.85
C MET A 39 -3.61 -6.42 -25.07
N PRO A 40 -4.09 -6.58 -26.28
CA PRO A 40 -3.37 -6.15 -27.46
C PRO A 40 -3.33 -4.62 -27.51
N HIS A 41 -2.12 -4.07 -27.55
CA HIS A 41 -1.89 -2.68 -27.88
C HIS A 41 -2.45 -2.40 -29.29
N ALA A 42 -3.46 -1.54 -29.36
CA ALA A 42 -3.90 -0.94 -30.59
C ALA A 42 -2.74 -0.13 -31.18
N SER A 43 -2.27 -0.59 -32.34
CA SER A 43 -1.27 0.09 -33.16
C SER A 43 -1.83 1.45 -33.58
N ALA A 44 -1.21 2.52 -33.09
CA ALA A 44 -1.48 3.87 -33.58
C ALA A 44 -0.96 3.97 -35.02
N ALA A 45 -1.87 4.29 -35.92
CA ALA A 45 -1.56 4.63 -37.31
C ALA A 45 -0.63 5.86 -37.37
N PRO A 46 0.30 5.92 -38.31
CA PRO A 46 1.16 7.08 -38.48
C PRO A 46 0.35 8.28 -38.98
N SER A 47 0.37 9.37 -38.24
CA SER A 47 -0.17 10.66 -38.66
C SER A 47 0.58 11.13 -39.92
N GLN A 48 -0.17 11.30 -40.99
CA GLN A 48 0.32 11.89 -42.24
C GLN A 48 0.69 13.35 -41.99
N PHE A 49 1.94 13.65 -42.27
CA PHE A 49 2.51 14.98 -42.31
C PHE A 49 1.89 15.73 -43.49
N ILE A 50 1.05 16.71 -43.22
CA ILE A 50 0.56 17.65 -44.22
C ILE A 50 1.57 18.81 -44.25
N PRO A 51 2.22 19.08 -45.41
CA PRO A 51 3.11 20.25 -45.50
C PRO A 51 2.28 21.53 -45.54
N GLU A 52 2.56 22.45 -44.61
CA GLU A 52 2.09 23.82 -44.68
C GLU A 52 2.67 24.54 -45.89
N PRO A 53 1.88 25.41 -46.56
CA PRO A 53 2.39 26.20 -47.63
C PRO A 53 3.26 27.34 -47.11
N ASP A 54 4.42 27.49 -47.71
CA ASP A 54 5.35 28.61 -47.55
C ASP A 54 4.64 29.96 -47.77
N MET A 55 4.45 30.72 -46.68
CA MET A 55 4.12 32.14 -46.79
C MET A 55 5.39 32.96 -46.73
N GLU A 56 5.81 33.44 -47.89
CA GLU A 56 6.83 34.48 -47.98
C GLU A 56 6.38 35.73 -47.22
N PHE A 57 7.04 36.05 -46.13
CA PHE A 57 6.85 37.30 -45.40
C PHE A 57 7.85 38.35 -45.90
N HIS A 58 7.38 39.18 -46.83
CA HIS A 58 8.04 40.44 -47.18
C HIS A 58 7.59 41.53 -46.22
N GLY A 59 8.51 42.19 -45.57
CA GLY A 59 8.22 43.47 -44.92
C GLY A 59 8.90 43.72 -43.59
N GLU A 60 10.18 44.03 -43.71
CA GLU A 60 11.00 44.68 -42.70
C GLU A 60 10.35 46.00 -42.20
N LYS A 61 10.01 46.04 -40.92
CA LYS A 61 10.01 47.26 -40.11
C LYS A 61 10.46 46.93 -38.72
N THR A 62 11.71 47.22 -38.44
CA THR A 62 12.33 47.22 -37.14
C THR A 62 11.56 48.12 -36.17
N ILE A 63 10.70 47.52 -35.33
CA ILE A 63 10.12 48.19 -34.17
C ILE A 63 10.90 47.64 -32.96
N ALA A 64 11.64 48.52 -32.29
CA ALA A 64 12.36 48.25 -31.07
C ALA A 64 11.44 47.54 -30.05
N PRO A 65 11.96 46.50 -29.35
CA PRO A 65 11.12 45.85 -28.33
C PRO A 65 10.85 46.83 -27.19
N ARG A 66 9.61 47.31 -27.14
CA ARG A 66 9.07 47.91 -25.91
C ARG A 66 9.05 46.82 -24.86
N SER A 67 9.93 46.91 -23.87
CA SER A 67 9.86 46.15 -22.63
C SER A 67 8.41 46.20 -22.14
N PRO A 68 7.80 45.05 -21.82
CA PRO A 68 6.50 45.03 -21.13
C PRO A 68 6.71 45.77 -19.81
N ARG A 69 6.12 46.95 -19.64
CA ARG A 69 5.96 47.54 -18.34
C ARG A 69 5.21 46.46 -17.53
N ALA A 70 5.89 45.91 -16.56
CA ALA A 70 5.26 45.13 -15.51
C ALA A 70 4.17 46.05 -14.95
N MET A 71 2.92 45.83 -15.34
CA MET A 71 1.79 46.32 -14.60
C MET A 71 1.89 45.65 -13.25
N ASP A 72 2.32 46.40 -12.23
CA ASP A 72 2.05 46.06 -10.84
C ASP A 72 0.51 45.99 -10.73
N GLN A 73 -0.01 44.78 -11.02
CA GLN A 73 -1.33 44.46 -10.57
C GLN A 73 -1.21 44.37 -9.05
N PRO A 74 -2.02 45.19 -8.30
CA PRO A 74 -2.09 45.00 -6.87
C PRO A 74 -2.51 43.54 -6.69
N SER A 75 -1.62 42.73 -6.15
CA SER A 75 -1.96 41.39 -5.68
C SER A 75 -2.97 41.64 -4.57
N ILE A 76 -4.26 41.61 -4.90
CA ILE A 76 -5.30 41.44 -3.90
C ILE A 76 -4.88 40.14 -3.21
N ALA A 77 -4.40 40.26 -1.99
CA ALA A 77 -4.09 39.11 -1.15
C ALA A 77 -5.45 38.46 -0.84
N ILE A 78 -5.97 37.72 -1.83
CA ILE A 78 -7.04 36.77 -1.59
C ILE A 78 -6.44 35.76 -0.64
N ASP A 79 -6.98 35.68 0.54
CA ASP A 79 -6.57 34.69 1.55
C ASP A 79 -6.84 33.32 0.90
N ARG A 80 -5.79 32.70 0.34
CA ARG A 80 -5.92 31.47 -0.43
C ARG A 80 -6.26 30.32 0.50
N LEU A 81 -7.29 29.57 0.18
CA LEU A 81 -7.62 28.34 0.87
C LEU A 81 -6.79 27.19 0.29
N ILE A 82 -5.77 26.78 1.01
CA ILE A 82 -4.88 25.70 0.59
C ILE A 82 -5.08 24.51 1.52
N VAL A 83 -5.55 23.40 0.99
CA VAL A 83 -5.56 22.11 1.69
C VAL A 83 -4.19 21.47 1.57
N GLN A 84 -3.53 21.24 2.69
CA GLN A 84 -2.18 20.66 2.72
C GLN A 84 -2.16 19.35 3.49
N ASN A 85 -1.60 18.31 2.84
CA ASN A 85 -1.35 17.01 3.45
C ASN A 85 0.15 16.69 3.34
N VAL A 86 0.72 16.18 4.43
CA VAL A 86 2.14 15.81 4.52
C VAL A 86 2.26 14.37 4.96
N TRP A 87 3.10 13.62 4.28
CA TRP A 87 3.48 12.26 4.66
C TRP A 87 4.99 12.21 4.89
N MET A 88 5.38 11.60 5.99
CA MET A 88 6.79 11.44 6.33
C MET A 88 7.06 10.03 6.84
N THR A 89 8.23 9.49 6.50
CA THR A 89 8.74 8.25 7.07
C THR A 89 10.04 8.54 7.82
N LEU A 90 10.03 8.30 9.12
CA LEU A 90 11.11 8.60 10.04
C LEU A 90 11.75 7.32 10.58
N ILE A 91 13.05 7.36 10.76
CA ILE A 91 13.82 6.36 11.50
C ILE A 91 14.27 7.00 12.80
N THR A 92 13.99 6.32 13.93
CA THR A 92 14.23 6.83 15.27
C THR A 92 14.85 5.73 16.16
N GLU A 93 15.41 6.11 17.29
CA GLU A 93 15.95 5.16 18.29
C GLU A 93 14.85 4.47 19.09
N SER A 94 13.75 5.17 19.36
CA SER A 94 12.60 4.67 20.10
C SER A 94 11.32 5.14 19.41
N VAL A 95 10.52 4.19 18.96
CA VAL A 95 9.23 4.46 18.31
C VAL A 95 8.25 5.08 19.30
N THR A 96 8.19 4.51 20.52
CA THR A 96 7.25 4.94 21.55
C THR A 96 7.53 6.37 22.00
N ASP A 97 8.78 6.71 22.36
CA ASP A 97 9.14 8.06 22.79
C ASP A 97 8.91 9.08 21.67
N THR A 98 9.16 8.70 20.43
CA THR A 98 8.92 9.59 19.28
C THR A 98 7.45 9.90 19.10
N ILE A 99 6.56 8.92 19.26
CA ILE A 99 5.11 9.14 19.18
C ILE A 99 4.61 10.05 20.31
N ASP A 100 5.11 9.87 21.52
CA ASP A 100 4.76 10.72 22.66
C ASP A 100 5.24 12.16 22.45
N ASN A 101 6.45 12.33 21.93
CA ASN A 101 6.99 13.65 21.59
C ASN A 101 6.20 14.33 20.47
N ILE A 102 5.80 13.59 19.42
CA ILE A 102 4.94 14.11 18.35
C ILE A 102 3.57 14.52 18.89
N SER A 103 2.99 13.73 19.78
CA SER A 103 1.69 14.01 20.39
C SER A 103 1.73 15.29 21.25
N SER A 104 2.79 15.46 22.02
CA SER A 104 3.05 16.65 22.81
C SER A 104 3.26 17.89 21.93
N MET A 105 4.11 17.78 20.91
CA MET A 105 4.36 18.82 19.92
C MET A 105 3.06 19.26 19.21
N ALA A 106 2.24 18.30 18.77
CA ALA A 106 0.97 18.61 18.12
C ALA A 106 0.06 19.45 19.04
N THR A 107 0.00 19.11 20.31
CA THR A 107 -0.81 19.84 21.31
C THR A 107 -0.26 21.25 21.57
N GLU A 108 1.06 21.41 21.71
CA GLU A 108 1.73 22.70 21.86
C GLU A 108 1.49 23.63 20.67
N MET A 109 1.40 23.06 19.48
CA MET A 109 1.08 23.80 18.26
C MET A 109 -0.41 24.12 18.09
N GLN A 110 -1.25 23.83 19.08
CA GLN A 110 -2.71 23.98 19.02
C GLN A 110 -3.35 23.03 18.00
N GLY A 111 -2.70 21.89 17.76
CA GLY A 111 -3.18 20.80 16.96
C GLY A 111 -3.79 19.69 17.81
N PHE A 112 -4.07 18.57 17.18
CA PHE A 112 -4.55 17.37 17.87
C PHE A 112 -4.20 16.10 17.10
N VAL A 113 -4.02 15.01 17.84
CA VAL A 113 -3.77 13.68 17.26
C VAL A 113 -5.11 13.06 16.86
N ILE A 114 -5.17 12.53 15.64
CA ILE A 114 -6.34 11.81 15.10
C ILE A 114 -6.24 10.32 15.40
N SER A 115 -5.06 9.74 15.13
CA SER A 115 -4.79 8.32 15.36
C SER A 115 -3.33 8.12 15.70
N SER A 116 -3.08 7.12 16.54
CA SER A 116 -1.75 6.65 16.89
C SER A 116 -1.78 5.12 16.96
N HIS A 117 -0.78 4.48 16.43
CA HIS A 117 -0.62 3.04 16.44
C HIS A 117 0.85 2.68 16.66
N ILE A 118 1.11 1.70 17.51
CA ILE A 118 2.42 1.11 17.73
C ILE A 118 2.27 -0.41 17.58
N GLY A 119 3.20 -1.04 16.90
CA GLY A 119 3.24 -2.48 16.69
C GLY A 119 4.67 -2.96 16.50
N GLY A 120 4.85 -4.28 16.43
CA GLY A 120 6.16 -4.93 16.26
C GLY A 120 6.59 -5.70 17.48
N GLU A 121 7.71 -6.41 17.34
CA GLU A 121 8.41 -7.12 18.42
C GLU A 121 9.56 -6.26 18.93
N GLU A 122 10.05 -6.54 20.14
CA GLU A 122 11.17 -5.83 20.74
C GLU A 122 12.39 -5.81 19.79
N GLY A 123 12.88 -4.60 19.48
CA GLY A 123 13.97 -4.37 18.52
C GLY A 123 13.54 -4.34 17.03
N LYS A 124 12.23 -4.43 16.73
CA LYS A 124 11.64 -4.24 15.40
C LYS A 124 10.31 -3.50 15.49
N GLU A 125 10.27 -2.50 16.33
CA GLU A 125 9.08 -1.70 16.52
C GLU A 125 8.82 -0.81 15.30
N TYR A 126 7.54 -0.60 15.02
CA TYR A 126 7.07 0.39 14.06
C TYR A 126 5.85 1.10 14.61
N GLY A 127 5.63 2.30 14.17
CA GLY A 127 4.46 3.07 14.56
C GLY A 127 3.96 3.97 13.46
N SER A 128 2.76 4.44 13.62
CA SER A 128 2.19 5.50 12.79
C SER A 128 1.39 6.46 13.65
N VAL A 129 1.52 7.73 13.35
CA VAL A 129 0.73 8.78 13.99
C VAL A 129 0.22 9.75 12.93
N SER A 130 -1.05 10.06 13.00
CA SER A 130 -1.69 11.08 12.16
C SER A 130 -2.25 12.16 13.05
N PHE A 131 -1.91 13.40 12.76
CA PHE A 131 -2.32 14.55 13.56
C PHE A 131 -2.59 15.76 12.65
N ARG A 132 -3.32 16.74 13.19
CA ARG A 132 -3.58 18.00 12.51
C ARG A 132 -2.94 19.15 13.27
N VAL A 133 -2.39 20.09 12.52
CA VAL A 133 -1.84 21.35 13.04
C VAL A 133 -2.41 22.51 12.21
N PRO A 134 -2.49 23.72 12.79
CA PRO A 134 -2.87 24.90 12.01
C PRO A 134 -1.99 25.05 10.77
N ALA A 135 -2.58 25.33 9.61
CA ALA A 135 -1.89 25.40 8.32
C ALA A 135 -0.63 26.31 8.36
N LYS A 136 -0.69 27.40 9.13
CA LYS A 136 0.43 28.33 9.33
C LYS A 136 1.63 27.74 10.07
N LYS A 137 1.45 26.62 10.79
CA LYS A 137 2.50 25.95 11.58
C LYS A 137 3.00 24.65 10.94
N THR A 138 2.56 24.33 9.74
CA THR A 138 2.92 23.08 9.05
C THR A 138 4.43 22.96 8.83
N ASP A 139 5.10 24.03 8.37
CA ASP A 139 6.53 24.01 8.12
C ASP A 139 7.36 23.90 9.41
N GLU A 140 6.88 24.51 10.50
CA GLU A 140 7.48 24.37 11.83
C GLU A 140 7.35 22.93 12.33
N ALA A 141 6.18 22.32 12.18
CA ALA A 141 5.95 20.92 12.53
C ALA A 141 6.86 19.97 11.73
N ARG A 142 6.99 20.19 10.41
CA ARG A 142 7.91 19.41 9.55
C ARG A 142 9.36 19.52 10.03
N SER A 143 9.80 20.73 10.37
CA SER A 143 11.16 20.96 10.87
C SER A 143 11.40 20.24 12.18
N ASN A 144 10.45 20.28 13.10
CA ASN A 144 10.54 19.58 14.38
C ASN A 144 10.57 18.05 14.20
N LEU A 145 9.75 17.52 13.30
CA LEU A 145 9.77 16.09 12.96
C LEU A 145 11.13 15.63 12.41
N ARG A 146 11.74 16.43 11.54
CA ARG A 146 13.09 16.14 11.03
C ARG A 146 14.14 16.13 12.14
N ASN A 147 14.01 17.02 13.11
CA ASN A 147 14.95 17.11 14.24
C ASN A 147 14.78 15.96 15.25
N MET A 148 13.61 15.34 15.34
CA MET A 148 13.34 14.18 16.20
C MET A 148 13.84 12.88 15.58
N ALA A 149 14.07 12.84 14.27
CA ALA A 149 14.48 11.64 13.57
C ALA A 149 16.00 11.55 13.44
N ILE A 150 16.54 10.33 13.53
CA ILE A 150 17.92 10.04 13.11
C ILE A 150 18.04 10.28 11.60
N ARG A 151 17.02 9.85 10.84
CA ARG A 151 16.95 10.01 9.39
C ARG A 151 15.51 10.07 8.91
N VAL A 152 15.25 10.94 7.93
CA VAL A 152 14.01 10.96 7.15
C VAL A 152 14.24 10.12 5.89
N THR A 153 13.46 9.05 5.73
CA THR A 153 13.58 8.15 4.58
C THR A 153 12.73 8.63 3.41
N ASP A 154 11.56 9.17 3.71
CA ASP A 154 10.64 9.70 2.71
C ASP A 154 9.91 10.92 3.28
N GLU A 155 9.69 11.91 2.43
CA GLU A 155 8.89 13.08 2.75
C GLU A 155 8.16 13.54 1.49
N SER A 156 6.84 13.56 1.58
CA SER A 156 5.96 14.02 0.50
C SER A 156 4.98 15.06 1.04
N SER A 157 4.75 16.11 0.27
CA SER A 157 3.78 17.15 0.62
C SER A 157 2.91 17.43 -0.60
N GLN A 158 1.60 17.33 -0.41
CA GLN A 158 0.61 17.65 -1.43
C GLN A 158 -0.18 18.86 -0.95
N SER A 159 -0.26 19.88 -1.81
CA SER A 159 -1.03 21.09 -1.57
C SER A 159 -2.03 21.28 -2.71
N GLN A 160 -3.27 21.59 -2.36
CA GLN A 160 -4.34 21.85 -3.32
C GLN A 160 -4.95 23.21 -3.00
N ASP A 161 -4.92 24.12 -3.96
CA ASP A 161 -5.63 25.39 -3.88
C ASP A 161 -7.13 25.12 -4.18
N VAL A 162 -7.98 25.41 -3.22
CA VAL A 162 -9.42 25.20 -3.28
C VAL A 162 -10.20 26.53 -3.24
N THR A 163 -9.51 27.64 -3.45
CA THR A 163 -10.08 29.00 -3.34
C THR A 163 -11.22 29.19 -4.34
N GLU A 164 -11.01 28.78 -5.59
CA GLU A 164 -12.03 28.87 -6.65
C GLU A 164 -13.26 28.02 -6.32
N GLU A 165 -13.05 26.76 -5.94
CA GLU A 165 -14.12 25.84 -5.53
C GLU A 165 -14.95 26.43 -4.38
N TYR A 166 -14.27 27.03 -3.39
CA TYR A 166 -14.92 27.65 -2.24
C TYR A 166 -15.78 28.85 -2.62
N VAL A 167 -15.25 29.74 -3.47
CA VAL A 167 -15.99 30.92 -3.92
C VAL A 167 -17.22 30.53 -4.77
N ASP A 168 -17.07 29.54 -5.63
CA ASP A 168 -18.17 29.03 -6.46
C ASP A 168 -19.27 28.40 -5.58
N LEU A 169 -18.91 27.64 -4.58
CA LEU A 169 -19.85 27.03 -3.63
C LEU A 169 -20.56 28.08 -2.78
N GLN A 170 -19.85 29.16 -2.38
CA GLN A 170 -20.49 30.28 -1.67
C GLN A 170 -21.51 30.98 -2.53
N GLY A 171 -21.20 31.27 -3.81
CA GLY A 171 -22.13 31.85 -4.73
C GLY A 171 -23.36 30.95 -4.99
N GLN A 172 -23.14 29.65 -5.11
CA GLN A 172 -24.22 28.67 -5.22
C GLN A 172 -25.11 28.64 -3.98
N LEU A 173 -24.50 28.66 -2.78
CA LEU A 173 -25.22 28.68 -1.51
C LEU A 173 -26.11 29.91 -1.39
N GLU A 174 -25.61 31.10 -1.74
CA GLU A 174 -26.36 32.35 -1.73
C GLU A 174 -27.58 32.30 -2.67
N ASN A 175 -27.38 31.80 -3.89
CA ASN A 175 -28.47 31.62 -4.85
C ASN A 175 -29.56 30.66 -4.35
N LEU A 176 -29.17 29.55 -3.71
CA LEU A 176 -30.11 28.59 -3.13
C LEU A 176 -30.88 29.18 -1.96
N ILE A 177 -30.24 29.95 -1.09
CA ILE A 177 -30.90 30.67 0.02
C ILE A 177 -31.94 31.66 -0.52
N HIS A 178 -31.59 32.42 -1.55
CA HIS A 178 -32.57 33.32 -2.20
C HIS A 178 -33.72 32.55 -2.83
N THR A 179 -33.48 31.40 -3.42
CA THR A 179 -34.52 30.53 -3.98
C THR A 179 -35.44 29.99 -2.88
N GLU A 180 -34.88 29.55 -1.76
CA GLU A 180 -35.66 29.12 -0.59
C GLU A 180 -36.58 30.24 -0.10
N GLU A 181 -36.07 31.46 0.02
CA GLU A 181 -36.84 32.60 0.46
C GLU A 181 -38.01 32.93 -0.53
N GLN A 182 -37.77 32.84 -1.83
CA GLN A 182 -38.82 32.99 -2.82
C GLN A 182 -39.92 31.93 -2.71
N TYR A 183 -39.56 30.66 -2.51
CA TYR A 183 -40.53 29.60 -2.28
C TYR A 183 -41.31 29.81 -0.98
N ARG A 184 -40.69 30.32 0.08
CA ARG A 184 -41.40 30.66 1.34
C ARG A 184 -42.43 31.77 1.13
N LEU A 185 -42.09 32.83 0.37
CA LEU A 185 -43.02 33.89 0.03
C LEU A 185 -44.16 33.39 -0.86
N LEU A 186 -43.89 32.41 -1.75
CA LEU A 186 -44.96 31.79 -2.56
C LEU A 186 -45.84 30.90 -1.69
N PHE A 187 -45.30 30.18 -0.72
CA PHE A 187 -46.05 29.36 0.21
C PHE A 187 -47.02 30.19 1.05
N GLU A 188 -46.60 31.36 1.53
CA GLU A 188 -47.47 32.30 2.26
C GLU A 188 -48.64 32.85 1.43
N LYS A 189 -48.48 32.90 0.09
CA LYS A 189 -49.51 33.39 -0.84
C LYS A 189 -50.35 32.27 -1.43
N ALA A 190 -50.07 31.04 -1.16
CA ALA A 190 -50.80 29.91 -1.72
C ALA A 190 -52.18 29.77 -1.09
N GLU A 191 -53.22 29.75 -1.94
CA GLU A 191 -54.63 29.61 -1.51
C GLU A 191 -55.11 28.15 -1.59
N SER A 192 -54.48 27.34 -2.44
CA SER A 192 -54.84 25.93 -2.63
C SER A 192 -53.93 25.01 -1.84
N VAL A 193 -54.52 23.98 -1.21
CA VAL A 193 -53.77 22.90 -0.52
C VAL A 193 -52.84 22.15 -1.49
N GLU A 194 -53.27 21.98 -2.75
CA GLU A 194 -52.45 21.34 -3.77
C GLU A 194 -51.21 22.17 -4.10
N ASP A 195 -51.32 23.49 -4.21
CA ASP A 195 -50.18 24.37 -4.46
C ASP A 195 -49.24 24.41 -3.24
N MET A 196 -49.80 24.45 -2.02
CA MET A 196 -49.02 24.38 -0.80
C MET A 196 -48.15 23.10 -0.76
N LEU A 197 -48.74 21.94 -1.12
CA LEU A 197 -47.99 20.67 -1.15
C LEU A 197 -46.88 20.67 -2.22
N LYS A 198 -47.14 21.25 -3.40
CA LYS A 198 -46.10 21.38 -4.44
C LYS A 198 -44.95 22.25 -3.96
N ILE A 199 -45.27 23.44 -3.41
CA ILE A 199 -44.23 24.36 -2.90
C ILE A 199 -43.47 23.72 -1.73
N GLN A 200 -44.16 23.03 -0.84
CA GLN A 200 -43.51 22.34 0.28
C GLN A 200 -42.50 21.26 -0.21
N ASN A 201 -42.84 20.55 -1.28
CA ASN A 201 -41.93 19.58 -1.89
C ASN A 201 -40.69 20.27 -2.47
N GLU A 202 -40.87 21.37 -3.21
CA GLU A 202 -39.74 22.16 -3.76
C GLU A 202 -38.87 22.74 -2.62
N LEU A 203 -39.47 23.26 -1.55
CA LEU A 203 -38.77 23.75 -0.39
C LEU A 203 -37.87 22.64 0.23
N SER A 204 -38.40 21.42 0.37
CA SER A 204 -37.63 20.31 0.92
C SER A 204 -36.44 19.94 0.03
N ILE A 205 -36.59 20.02 -1.30
CA ILE A 205 -35.52 19.78 -2.27
C ILE A 205 -34.43 20.85 -2.13
N VAL A 206 -34.82 22.11 -2.11
CA VAL A 206 -33.88 23.25 -2.01
C VAL A 206 -33.15 23.23 -0.66
N GLN A 207 -33.84 22.91 0.43
CA GLN A 207 -33.20 22.75 1.76
C GLN A 207 -32.14 21.65 1.75
N GLY A 208 -32.43 20.49 1.14
CA GLY A 208 -31.45 19.43 0.98
C GLY A 208 -30.21 19.86 0.17
N GLN A 209 -30.40 20.68 -0.86
CA GLN A 209 -29.29 21.24 -1.65
C GLN A 209 -28.48 22.26 -0.84
N ILE A 210 -29.13 23.12 -0.06
CA ILE A 210 -28.46 24.07 0.86
C ILE A 210 -27.57 23.31 1.86
N GLU A 211 -28.11 22.27 2.51
CA GLU A 211 -27.37 21.47 3.48
C GLU A 211 -26.14 20.80 2.84
N GLN A 212 -26.31 20.27 1.63
CA GLN A 212 -25.20 19.63 0.89
C GLN A 212 -24.09 20.63 0.56
N VAL A 213 -24.44 21.79 -0.01
CA VAL A 213 -23.46 22.82 -0.39
C VAL A 213 -22.81 23.43 0.83
N MET A 214 -23.57 23.73 1.88
CA MET A 214 -23.06 24.23 3.16
C MET A 214 -22.08 23.23 3.79
N GLY A 215 -22.38 21.94 3.76
CA GLY A 215 -21.51 20.88 4.25
C GLY A 215 -20.18 20.88 3.49
N ARG A 216 -20.18 21.09 2.17
CA ARG A 216 -18.97 21.17 1.36
C ARG A 216 -18.14 22.42 1.66
N VAL A 217 -18.77 23.58 1.80
CA VAL A 217 -18.12 24.83 2.21
C VAL A 217 -17.42 24.66 3.55
N GLN A 218 -18.12 24.16 4.56
CA GLN A 218 -17.54 23.91 5.89
C GLN A 218 -16.39 22.88 5.87
N TYR A 219 -16.47 21.88 5.00
CA TYR A 219 -15.41 20.91 4.81
C TYR A 219 -14.14 21.58 4.27
N LEU A 220 -14.26 22.42 3.24
CA LEU A 220 -13.13 23.15 2.67
C LEU A 220 -12.50 24.12 3.69
N GLU A 221 -13.31 24.85 4.44
CA GLU A 221 -12.84 25.75 5.50
C GLU A 221 -12.05 25.01 6.57
N ARG A 222 -12.57 23.89 7.07
CA ARG A 222 -11.89 23.09 8.12
C ARG A 222 -10.61 22.44 7.63
N THR A 223 -10.61 21.94 6.38
CA THR A 223 -9.44 21.24 5.82
C THR A 223 -8.33 22.21 5.40
N SER A 224 -8.67 23.44 4.97
CA SER A 224 -7.69 24.48 4.68
C SER A 224 -7.13 25.15 5.93
N ALA A 225 -7.91 25.24 7.01
CA ALA A 225 -7.45 25.78 8.28
C ALA A 225 -6.41 24.89 9.00
N MET A 226 -6.50 23.57 8.79
CA MET A 226 -5.70 22.57 9.51
C MET A 226 -5.05 21.59 8.52
N SER A 227 -3.73 21.57 8.47
CA SER A 227 -2.98 20.58 7.67
C SER A 227 -2.94 19.22 8.36
N LEU A 228 -3.10 18.16 7.56
CA LEU A 228 -2.93 16.78 8.02
C LEU A 228 -1.47 16.35 7.83
N ILE A 229 -0.86 15.83 8.90
CA ILE A 229 0.47 15.26 8.88
C ILE A 229 0.36 13.79 9.30
N SER A 230 0.81 12.89 8.43
CA SER A 230 0.86 11.46 8.68
C SER A 230 2.32 11.01 8.72
N VAL A 231 2.74 10.47 9.85
CA VAL A 231 4.11 10.05 10.09
C VAL A 231 4.15 8.54 10.30
N THR A 232 4.96 7.85 9.52
CA THR A 232 5.34 6.46 9.74
C THR A 232 6.71 6.43 10.41
N ILE A 233 6.83 5.70 11.50
CA ILE A 233 8.04 5.64 12.33
C ILE A 233 8.54 4.21 12.33
N ARG A 234 9.85 4.04 12.16
CA ARG A 234 10.53 2.75 12.21
C ARG A 234 11.72 2.83 13.14
N ASP A 235 11.96 1.75 13.86
CA ASP A 235 13.15 1.59 14.68
C ASP A 235 14.41 1.50 13.80
N ALA A 236 15.49 2.16 14.22
CA ALA A 236 16.78 2.14 13.54
C ALA A 236 17.40 0.74 13.45
N THR A 237 17.10 -0.14 14.40
CA THR A 237 17.55 -1.54 14.39
C THR A 237 16.83 -2.40 13.34
N SER A 238 15.67 -1.94 12.85
CA SER A 238 14.89 -2.64 11.82
C SER A 238 15.48 -2.51 10.41
N GLU A 239 16.42 -1.60 10.19
CA GLU A 239 17.11 -1.50 8.90
C GLU A 239 18.17 -2.60 8.79
N GLU A 240 17.84 -3.65 8.06
CA GLU A 240 18.91 -4.47 7.47
C GLU A 240 19.74 -3.56 6.56
N PRO A 241 21.07 -3.48 6.75
CA PRO A 241 21.90 -2.63 5.91
C PRO A 241 21.66 -3.00 4.44
N ILE A 242 21.19 -2.03 3.64
CA ILE A 242 20.94 -2.18 2.19
C ILE A 242 22.23 -2.56 1.45
N VAL A 243 23.38 -2.29 2.06
CA VAL A 243 24.67 -2.80 1.62
C VAL A 243 24.81 -4.16 2.31
N ALA A 244 24.71 -5.24 1.54
CA ALA A 244 25.12 -6.55 2.01
C ALA A 244 26.46 -6.39 2.72
N PRO A 245 26.59 -6.74 4.02
CA PRO A 245 27.83 -6.54 4.75
C PRO A 245 28.91 -7.21 3.92
N GLY A 246 29.94 -6.44 3.55
CA GLY A 246 31.07 -6.99 2.82
C GLY A 246 31.50 -8.23 3.55
N TRP A 247 31.67 -9.36 2.84
CA TRP A 247 31.92 -10.71 3.34
C TRP A 247 32.65 -10.68 4.69
N SER A 248 31.89 -10.92 5.78
CA SER A 248 32.43 -10.98 7.13
C SER A 248 32.69 -12.44 7.46
N PHE A 249 33.98 -12.78 7.65
CA PHE A 249 34.40 -14.12 8.00
C PHE A 249 33.65 -14.66 9.24
N GLN A 250 33.37 -13.78 10.21
CA GLN A 250 32.64 -14.13 11.43
C GLN A 250 31.16 -14.51 11.18
N GLU A 251 30.46 -13.82 10.31
CA GLU A 251 29.07 -14.17 9.97
C GLU A 251 29.00 -15.44 9.13
N THR A 252 29.89 -15.55 8.13
CA THR A 252 29.99 -16.77 7.32
C THR A 252 30.31 -17.99 8.19
N LEU A 253 31.16 -17.82 9.19
CA LEU A 253 31.48 -18.90 10.13
C LEU A 253 30.26 -19.25 11.02
N LYS A 254 29.55 -18.26 11.51
CA LYS A 254 28.33 -18.42 12.32
C LYS A 254 27.22 -19.14 11.55
N ASP A 255 27.03 -18.78 10.29
CA ASP A 255 26.07 -19.43 9.42
C ASP A 255 26.47 -20.83 9.01
N ALA A 256 27.77 -21.08 8.81
CA ALA A 256 28.30 -22.41 8.60
C ALA A 256 28.07 -23.32 9.83
N PHE A 257 28.32 -22.83 11.05
CA PHE A 257 28.01 -23.58 12.27
C PHE A 257 26.51 -23.84 12.42
N ARG A 258 25.66 -22.86 12.11
CA ARG A 258 24.22 -23.02 12.19
C ARG A 258 23.69 -24.02 11.14
N SER A 259 24.28 -24.06 9.95
CA SER A 259 23.93 -25.04 8.92
C SER A 259 24.38 -26.45 9.28
N ILE A 260 25.57 -26.61 9.89
CA ILE A 260 26.05 -27.89 10.42
C ILE A 260 25.11 -28.39 11.53
N ALA A 261 24.68 -27.50 12.44
CA ALA A 261 23.77 -27.88 13.52
C ALA A 261 22.41 -28.34 12.96
N ARG A 262 21.86 -27.64 11.96
CA ARG A 262 20.61 -28.04 11.26
C ARG A 262 20.78 -29.40 10.57
N PHE A 263 21.91 -29.61 9.88
CA PHE A 263 22.22 -30.90 9.26
C PHE A 263 22.30 -32.01 10.28
N GLY A 264 22.98 -31.77 11.43
CA GLY A 264 23.01 -32.69 12.54
C GLY A 264 21.63 -33.07 13.09
N GLN A 265 20.72 -32.10 13.21
CA GLN A 265 19.33 -32.34 13.62
C GLN A 265 18.56 -33.18 12.61
N LEU A 266 18.74 -32.93 11.30
CA LEU A 266 18.13 -33.74 10.24
C LEU A 266 18.60 -35.19 10.28
N VAL A 267 19.92 -35.42 10.44
CA VAL A 267 20.50 -36.76 10.55
C VAL A 267 20.00 -37.47 11.82
N ALA A 268 20.00 -36.79 12.96
CA ALA A 268 19.47 -37.35 14.21
C ALA A 268 17.98 -37.71 14.09
N GLY A 269 17.16 -36.83 13.49
CA GLY A 269 15.77 -37.11 13.21
C GLY A 269 15.57 -38.33 12.30
N SER A 270 16.36 -38.44 11.23
CA SER A 270 16.33 -39.61 10.32
C SER A 270 16.72 -40.91 11.03
N LEU A 271 17.74 -40.89 11.91
CA LEU A 271 18.13 -42.05 12.69
C LEU A 271 17.03 -42.51 13.67
N ILE A 272 16.36 -41.57 14.32
CA ILE A 272 15.23 -41.89 15.22
C ILE A 272 14.11 -42.58 14.42
N TRP A 273 13.78 -42.06 13.24
CA TRP A 273 12.78 -42.67 12.36
C TRP A 273 13.17 -44.09 11.93
N ILE A 274 14.44 -44.32 11.55
CA ILE A 274 14.95 -45.65 11.19
C ILE A 274 14.81 -46.60 12.35
N VAL A 275 15.17 -46.20 13.58
CA VAL A 275 15.07 -47.04 14.78
C VAL A 275 13.58 -47.37 15.08
N ILE A 276 12.66 -46.40 15.01
CA ILE A 276 11.24 -46.61 15.29
C ILE A 276 10.61 -47.56 14.25
N TYR A 277 10.97 -47.41 12.97
CA TYR A 277 10.42 -48.26 11.92
C TYR A 277 11.17 -49.56 11.68
N SER A 278 12.36 -49.78 12.28
CA SER A 278 13.15 -50.97 12.10
C SER A 278 12.40 -52.28 12.41
N PRO A 279 11.54 -52.38 13.49
CA PRO A 279 10.79 -53.60 13.75
C PRO A 279 9.75 -53.90 12.68
N VAL A 280 9.17 -52.85 12.04
CA VAL A 280 8.20 -53.00 10.97
C VAL A 280 8.89 -53.57 9.72
N TRP A 281 10.04 -53.03 9.36
CA TRP A 281 10.83 -53.53 8.24
C TRP A 281 11.36 -54.97 8.51
N ALA A 282 11.81 -55.26 9.73
CA ALA A 282 12.24 -56.58 10.10
C ALA A 282 11.10 -57.63 10.01
N SER A 283 9.89 -57.27 10.43
CA SER A 283 8.72 -58.15 10.34
C SER A 283 8.32 -58.42 8.87
N LEU A 284 8.37 -57.42 8.00
CA LEU A 284 8.09 -57.57 6.56
C LEU A 284 9.15 -58.49 5.88
N LEU A 285 10.41 -58.31 6.20
CA LEU A 285 11.49 -59.16 5.69
C LEU A 285 11.36 -60.59 6.17
N ALA A 286 11.03 -60.82 7.44
CA ALA A 286 10.78 -62.15 7.99
C ALA A 286 9.60 -62.86 7.31
N LEU A 287 8.48 -62.12 7.07
CA LEU A 287 7.31 -62.62 6.37
C LEU A 287 7.65 -63.00 4.92
N SER A 288 8.38 -62.14 4.23
CA SER A 288 8.89 -62.36 2.88
C SER A 288 9.77 -63.63 2.80
N TYR A 289 10.70 -63.78 3.76
CA TYR A 289 11.59 -64.96 3.85
C TYR A 289 10.78 -66.24 4.08
N LEU A 290 9.80 -66.22 4.99
CA LEU A 290 8.94 -67.37 5.28
C LEU A 290 8.09 -67.77 4.04
N CYS A 291 7.58 -66.77 3.33
CA CYS A 291 6.79 -66.99 2.09
C CYS A 291 7.65 -67.64 0.99
N VAL A 292 8.87 -67.16 0.79
CA VAL A 292 9.82 -67.75 -0.17
C VAL A 292 10.20 -69.16 0.22
N LYS A 293 10.52 -69.42 1.54
CA LYS A 293 10.84 -70.76 2.04
C LYS A 293 9.67 -71.71 1.92
N TRP A 294 8.42 -71.28 2.13
CA TRP A 294 7.21 -72.06 1.97
C TRP A 294 6.99 -72.45 0.51
N ILE A 295 7.20 -71.53 -0.43
CA ILE A 295 7.06 -71.77 -1.87
C ILE A 295 8.13 -72.78 -2.31
N ILE A 296 9.38 -72.67 -1.88
CA ILE A 296 10.46 -73.60 -2.22
C ILE A 296 10.18 -75.00 -1.65
N ARG A 297 9.60 -75.11 -0.42
CA ARG A 297 9.21 -76.42 0.14
C ARG A 297 8.03 -77.08 -0.57
N ARG A 298 7.18 -76.31 -1.23
CA ARG A 298 6.02 -76.87 -1.96
C ARG A 298 6.33 -77.27 -3.41
N THR A 299 7.47 -76.86 -3.91
CA THR A 299 7.95 -77.17 -5.26
C THR A 299 9.01 -78.28 -5.31
N ASN A 300 9.41 -78.83 -4.15
CA ASN A 300 10.23 -80.04 -4.01
C ASN A 300 9.40 -81.14 -3.36
#